data_7d9d4b9a74cfc39ad2c166ef49d53a8c
#
_entry.id   7d9d4b9a74cfc39ad2c166ef49d53a8c
#
_cell.length_a   1.000
_cell.length_b   1.000
_cell.length_c   1.000
_cell.angle_alpha   90.00
_cell.angle_beta   90.00
_cell.angle_gamma   90.00
#
_symmetry.space_group_name_H-M   'P 1'
#
loop_
_entity.id
_entity.type
_entity.pdbx_description
1 polymer ?
#
loop_
_entity_poly.entity_id
_entity_poly.type
_entity_poly.pdbx_seq_one_letter_code
_entity_poly.pdbx_strand_id
1 'polypeptide(L)' 'MARKPSHYELTVNRPVEVDGIRFRPGARYQVKAAVYDAVKRASPDAVASVGPISTA' A
#
# COMPACT_ATOMS: atom_id res chain seq x y z
N MET A 1 11.13 -21.27 5.60
CA MET A 1 10.10 -20.63 6.41
C MET A 1 9.60 -19.39 5.74
N ALA A 2 8.31 -19.33 5.56
CA ALA A 2 7.70 -18.15 4.95
C ALA A 2 7.57 -17.04 5.97
N ARG A 3 8.11 -15.88 5.65
CA ARG A 3 7.95 -14.71 6.48
C ARG A 3 6.98 -13.77 5.81
N LYS A 4 6.16 -13.12 6.60
CA LYS A 4 5.29 -12.09 6.08
C LYS A 4 6.16 -10.92 5.61
N PRO A 5 5.85 -10.35 4.45
CA PRO A 5 6.61 -9.18 4.01
C PRO A 5 6.38 -8.03 4.97
N SER A 6 7.43 -7.28 5.23
CA SER A 6 7.34 -6.11 6.10
C SER A 6 6.79 -4.91 5.35
N HIS A 7 6.91 -4.92 4.03
CA HIS A 7 6.49 -3.81 3.19
C HIS A 7 5.74 -4.32 1.98
N TYR A 8 4.92 -3.44 1.43
CA TYR A 8 4.19 -3.72 0.20
C TYR A 8 4.40 -2.59 -0.78
N GLU A 9 4.43 -2.93 -2.06
CA GLU A 9 4.40 -1.95 -3.12
C GLU A 9 2.95 -1.69 -3.47
N LEU A 10 2.51 -0.47 -3.29
CA LEU A 10 1.11 -0.10 -3.43
C LEU A 10 0.94 0.90 -4.55
N THR A 11 -0.05 0.65 -5.39
CA THR A 11 -0.46 1.57 -6.45
C THR A 11 -1.95 1.84 -6.28
N VAL A 12 -2.32 3.11 -6.34
CA VAL A 12 -3.72 3.50 -6.20
C VAL A 12 -4.23 4.05 -7.52
N ASN A 13 -5.54 4.00 -7.70
CA ASN A 13 -6.18 4.50 -8.92
C ASN A 13 -6.85 5.86 -8.69
N ARG A 14 -6.80 6.39 -7.49
CA ARG A 14 -7.33 7.71 -7.16
C ARG A 14 -6.56 8.25 -5.97
N PRO A 15 -6.62 9.58 -5.73
CA PRO A 15 -5.93 10.16 -4.57
C PRO A 15 -6.51 9.60 -3.28
N VAL A 16 -5.62 9.19 -2.39
CA VAL A 16 -6.00 8.66 -1.08
C VAL A 16 -5.08 9.28 -0.04
N GLU A 17 -5.64 9.67 1.08
CA GLU A 17 -4.85 10.16 2.20
C GLU A 17 -5.16 9.30 3.41
N VAL A 18 -4.12 8.70 3.96
CA VAL A 18 -4.24 7.83 5.12
C VAL A 18 -3.07 8.12 6.05
N ASP A 19 -3.40 8.34 7.32
CA ASP A 19 -2.38 8.51 8.36
C ASP A 19 -1.37 9.60 8.00
N GLY A 20 -1.86 10.69 7.40
CA GLY A 20 -0.99 11.80 7.01
C GLY A 20 -0.20 11.56 5.74
N ILE A 21 -0.37 10.43 5.10
CA ILE A 21 0.33 10.09 3.87
C ILE A 21 -0.63 10.24 2.70
N ARG A 22 -0.19 10.96 1.67
CA ARG A 22 -0.97 11.12 0.45
C ARG A 22 -0.48 10.18 -0.61
N PHE A 23 -1.41 9.43 -1.18
CA PHE A 23 -1.12 8.55 -2.30
C PHE A 23 -1.78 9.11 -3.56
N ARG A 24 -1.03 9.13 -4.65
CA ARG A 24 -1.52 9.62 -5.94
C ARG A 24 -1.53 8.49 -6.95
N PRO A 25 -2.48 8.50 -7.89
CA PRO A 25 -2.49 7.49 -8.94
C PRO A 25 -1.29 7.68 -9.86
N GLY A 26 -0.83 6.59 -10.43
CA GLY A 26 0.28 6.63 -11.36
C GLY A 26 1.65 6.52 -10.73
N ALA A 27 1.74 6.48 -9.41
CA ALA A 27 3.01 6.33 -8.71
C ALA A 27 3.01 5.04 -7.90
N ARG A 28 4.20 4.55 -7.63
CA ARG A 28 4.36 3.36 -6.80
C ARG A 28 4.87 3.78 -5.43
N TYR A 29 4.29 3.18 -4.41
CA TYR A 29 4.64 3.51 -3.05
C TYR A 29 5.05 2.26 -2.30
N GLN A 30 6.12 2.37 -1.53
CA GLN A 30 6.52 1.31 -0.62
C GLN A 30 6.00 1.67 0.76
N VAL A 31 5.11 0.86 1.27
CA VAL A 31 4.45 1.14 2.54
C VAL A 31 4.59 -0.06 3.46
N LYS A 32 4.56 0.21 4.74
CA LYS A 32 4.54 -0.86 5.73
C LYS A 32 3.22 -1.60 5.69
N ALA A 33 3.23 -2.82 6.16
CA ALA A 33 2.02 -3.64 6.17
C ALA A 33 0.88 -2.95 6.91
N ALA A 34 1.18 -2.25 8.00
CA ALA A 34 0.16 -1.52 8.76
C ALA A 34 -0.45 -0.40 7.94
N VAL A 35 0.36 0.31 7.16
CA VAL A 35 -0.13 1.40 6.31
C VAL A 35 -0.98 0.85 5.18
N TYR A 36 -0.54 -0.25 4.56
CA TYR A 36 -1.33 -0.89 3.52
C TYR A 36 -2.70 -1.30 4.05
N ASP A 37 -2.72 -1.89 5.24
CA ASP A 37 -3.97 -2.32 5.85
C ASP A 37 -4.90 -1.12 6.08
N ALA A 38 -4.35 0.00 6.53
CA ALA A 38 -5.13 1.21 6.74
C ALA A 38 -5.70 1.75 5.43
N VAL A 39 -4.91 1.74 4.36
CA VAL A 39 -5.39 2.18 3.04
C VAL A 39 -6.50 1.26 2.56
N LYS A 40 -6.32 -0.03 2.72
CA LYS A 40 -7.31 -1.01 2.29
C LYS A 40 -8.63 -0.81 3.03
N ARG A 41 -8.57 -0.51 4.32
CA ARG A 41 -9.79 -0.26 5.09
C ARG A 41 -10.45 1.05 4.73
N ALA A 42 -9.65 2.08 4.50
CA ALA A 42 -10.18 3.41 4.21
C ALA A 42 -10.77 3.48 2.80
N SER A 43 -10.09 2.89 1.84
CA SER A 43 -10.51 2.99 0.45
C SER A 43 -10.15 1.74 -0.32
N PRO A 44 -10.89 0.65 -0.11
CA PRO A 44 -10.58 -0.60 -0.79
C PRO A 44 -10.66 -0.48 -2.32
N ASP A 45 -11.54 0.39 -2.81
CA ASP A 45 -11.69 0.59 -4.25
C ASP A 45 -10.57 1.42 -4.85
N ALA A 46 -9.82 2.11 -4.02
CA ALA A 46 -8.73 2.96 -4.52
C ALA A 46 -7.45 2.16 -4.78
N VAL A 47 -7.32 0.99 -4.22
CA VAL A 47 -6.14 0.16 -4.41
C VAL A 47 -6.18 -0.45 -5.79
N ALA A 48 -5.27 -0.02 -6.66
CA ALA A 48 -5.19 -0.55 -8.01
C ALA A 48 -4.41 -1.86 -8.03
N SER A 49 -3.29 -1.89 -7.34
CA SER A 49 -2.50 -3.11 -7.23
C SER A 49 -1.64 -3.04 -5.98
N VAL A 50 -1.30 -4.19 -5.47
CA VAL A 50 -0.43 -4.31 -4.32
C VAL A 50 0.36 -5.60 -4.44
N GLY A 51 1.64 -5.53 -4.11
CA GLY A 51 2.49 -6.70 -4.13
C GLY A 51 3.42 -6.68 -2.93
N PRO A 52 3.77 -7.86 -2.41
CA PRO A 52 4.70 -7.92 -1.30
C PRO A 52 6.10 -7.55 -1.76
N ILE A 53 6.81 -6.81 -0.91
CA ILE A 53 8.21 -6.52 -1.13
C ILE A 53 9.00 -7.40 -0.19
N SER A 54 9.75 -8.29 -0.77
CA SER A 54 10.57 -9.21 -0.01
C SER A 54 11.94 -8.60 0.17
N THR A 55 12.29 -8.30 1.40
CA THR A 55 13.65 -7.89 1.72
C THR A 55 14.37 -9.10 2.27
N ALA A 56 15.25 -9.57 1.49
CA ALA A 56 16.05 -10.71 1.92
C ALA A 56 17.08 -10.28 2.96
#